data_47e36d8913c1ef712f7a85e64e544f38
#
_entry.id   47e36d8913c1ef712f7a85e64e544f38
#
_cell.length_a   1.000
_cell.length_b   1.000
_cell.length_c   1.000
_cell.angle_alpha   90.00
_cell.angle_beta   90.00
_cell.angle_gamma   90.00
#
_symmetry.space_group_name_H-M   'P 1'
#
loop_
_entity.id
_entity.type
_entity.pdbx_description
1 polymer ?
#
loop_
_entity_poly.entity_id
_entity_poly.type
_entity_poly.pdbx_seq_one_letter_code
_entity_poly.pdbx_strand_id
1 'polypeptide(L)'
;MICYYVDDIYAIANLLTEHSAFQLKRIKDYIKNPKLNGYRSFHMILNVPVYMANGKEFAPVEIQIRTIAMDFWASLEHQLHYKSIGNQDVAASLTDELKQCAETIAE
;
A
#
# COMPACT_ATOMS: atom_id res chain seq x y z
N MET A 1 0.85 7.62 2.14
CA MET A 1 2.21 8.18 2.16
C MET A 1 2.98 7.66 0.96
N ILE A 2 3.68 8.52 0.26
CA ILE A 2 4.38 8.19 -0.99
C ILE A 2 5.87 8.46 -0.84
N CYS A 3 6.69 7.48 -1.23
CA CYS A 3 8.15 7.54 -1.19
C CYS A 3 8.74 7.36 -2.58
N TYR A 4 10.03 7.71 -2.76
CA TYR A 4 10.72 7.48 -4.01
C TYR A 4 11.24 6.04 -4.16
N TYR A 5 11.72 5.45 -3.08
CA TYR A 5 12.39 4.14 -3.10
C TYR A 5 11.77 3.18 -2.09
N VAL A 6 11.89 1.88 -2.37
CA VAL A 6 11.42 0.82 -1.48
C VAL A 6 12.10 0.89 -0.11
N ASP A 7 13.39 1.19 -0.06
CA ASP A 7 14.12 1.32 1.20
C ASP A 7 13.55 2.41 2.09
N ASP A 8 13.04 3.50 1.50
CA ASP A 8 12.39 4.58 2.26
C ASP A 8 11.12 4.10 2.93
N ILE A 9 10.38 3.19 2.30
CA ILE A 9 9.16 2.59 2.87
C ILE A 9 9.50 1.89 4.17
N TYR A 10 10.52 1.04 4.16
CA TYR A 10 10.91 0.29 5.35
C TYR A 10 11.52 1.18 6.43
N ALA A 11 12.24 2.23 6.04
CA ALA A 11 12.77 3.22 6.98
C ALA A 11 11.63 3.94 7.73
N ILE A 12 10.61 4.40 7.00
CA ILE A 12 9.44 5.05 7.60
C ILE A 12 8.67 4.07 8.49
N ALA A 13 8.48 2.84 8.04
CA ALA A 13 7.80 1.82 8.81
C ALA A 13 8.50 1.56 10.15
N ASN A 14 9.83 1.49 10.16
CA ASN A 14 10.60 1.32 11.37
C ASN A 14 10.48 2.52 12.31
N LEU A 15 10.53 3.74 11.78
CA LEU A 15 10.34 4.95 12.58
C LEU A 15 8.98 4.97 13.27
N LEU A 16 7.92 4.61 12.56
CA LEU A 16 6.57 4.56 13.12
C LEU A 16 6.43 3.46 14.16
N THR A 17 7.03 2.30 13.93
CA THR A 17 7.00 1.18 14.86
C THR A 17 7.74 1.50 16.15
N GLU A 18 8.85 2.23 16.07
CA GLU A 18 9.67 2.58 17.23
C GLU A 18 9.11 3.78 18.01
N HIS A 19 8.13 4.50 17.46
CA HIS A 19 7.53 5.63 18.15
C HIS A 19 6.79 5.17 19.41
N SER A 20 7.19 5.71 20.57
CA SER A 20 6.68 5.25 21.86
C SER A 20 5.19 5.46 22.10
N ALA A 21 4.60 6.47 21.43
CA ALA A 21 3.18 6.78 21.56
C ALA A 21 2.28 5.86 20.73
N PHE A 22 2.83 5.17 19.72
CA PHE A 22 2.07 4.32 18.82
C PHE A 22 2.22 2.84 19.21
N GLN A 23 1.15 2.08 19.03
CA GLN A 23 1.15 0.64 19.26
C GLN A 23 0.93 -0.07 17.93
N LEU A 24 1.92 -0.85 17.49
CA LEU A 24 1.79 -1.62 16.26
C LEU A 24 0.76 -2.74 16.47
N LYS A 25 -0.28 -2.74 15.61
CA LYS A 25 -1.33 -3.75 15.67
C LYS A 25 -1.16 -4.81 14.59
N ARG A 26 -0.85 -4.40 13.34
CA ARG A 26 -0.74 -5.32 12.21
C ARG A 26 0.10 -4.72 11.09
N ILE A 27 0.82 -5.59 10.38
CA ILE A 27 1.56 -5.26 9.17
C ILE A 27 1.10 -6.19 8.04
N LYS A 28 0.86 -5.62 6.87
CA LYS A 28 0.63 -6.36 5.62
C LYS A 28 1.64 -5.86 4.59
N ASP A 29 2.63 -6.70 4.29
CA ASP A 29 3.70 -6.35 3.35
C ASP A 29 3.41 -6.95 1.98
N TYR A 30 2.73 -6.17 1.13
CA TYR A 30 2.45 -6.56 -0.25
C TYR A 30 3.60 -6.24 -1.20
N ILE A 31 4.72 -5.72 -0.71
CA ILE A 31 5.94 -5.55 -1.49
C ILE A 31 6.67 -6.88 -1.58
N LYS A 32 6.85 -7.55 -0.45
CA LYS A 32 7.44 -8.90 -0.40
C LYS A 32 6.50 -9.98 -0.88
N ASN A 33 5.21 -9.82 -0.58
CA ASN A 33 4.15 -10.77 -0.94
C ASN A 33 3.04 -10.05 -1.71
N PRO A 34 3.26 -9.72 -3.01
CA PRO A 34 2.28 -8.98 -3.79
C PRO A 34 0.98 -9.76 -3.98
N LYS A 35 -0.11 -9.05 -4.19
CA LYS A 35 -1.39 -9.67 -4.53
C LYS A 35 -1.30 -10.33 -5.90
N LEU A 36 -2.23 -11.24 -6.19
CA LEU A 36 -2.24 -12.00 -7.45
C LEU A 36 -2.26 -11.12 -8.70
N ASN A 37 -2.88 -9.94 -8.62
CA ASN A 37 -2.92 -8.99 -9.74
C ASN A 37 -1.65 -8.14 -9.88
N GLY A 38 -0.66 -8.34 -9.00
CA GLY A 38 0.58 -7.57 -9.00
C GLY A 38 0.58 -6.34 -8.10
N TYR A 39 -0.52 -6.06 -7.38
CA TYR A 39 -0.60 -4.93 -6.48
C TYR A 39 0.47 -5.02 -5.39
N ARG A 40 1.19 -3.92 -5.20
CA ARG A 40 2.25 -3.79 -4.19
C ARG A 40 2.03 -2.53 -3.35
N SER A 41 2.17 -2.69 -2.06
CA SER A 41 2.07 -1.59 -1.09
C SER A 41 2.47 -2.13 0.28
N PHE A 42 2.82 -1.25 1.19
CA PHE A 42 3.08 -1.61 2.58
C PHE A 42 1.96 -1.01 3.44
N HIS A 43 1.27 -1.84 4.19
CA HIS A 43 0.16 -1.43 5.05
C HIS A 43 0.52 -1.67 6.51
N MET A 44 0.28 -0.67 7.35
CA MET A 44 0.44 -0.78 8.81
C MET A 44 -0.86 -0.35 9.49
N ILE A 45 -1.25 -1.09 10.52
CA ILE A 45 -2.33 -0.67 11.39
C ILE A 45 -1.71 -0.37 12.76
N LEU A 46 -1.83 0.88 13.20
CA LEU A 46 -1.30 1.36 14.45
C LEU A 46 -2.45 1.83 15.35
N ASN A 47 -2.34 1.57 16.63
CA ASN A 47 -3.18 2.24 17.60
C ASN A 47 -2.52 3.57 17.97
N VAL A 48 -3.22 4.66 17.70
CA VAL A 48 -2.72 6.03 17.88
C VAL A 48 -3.48 6.66 19.04
N PRO A 49 -2.80 7.37 19.95
CA PRO A 49 -3.49 8.05 21.04
C PRO A 49 -4.33 9.22 20.52
N VAL A 50 -5.58 9.27 20.96
CA VAL A 50 -6.51 10.35 20.68
C VAL A 50 -6.89 11.01 21.99
N TYR A 51 -6.67 12.32 22.10
CA TYR A 51 -7.00 13.08 23.32
C TYR A 51 -8.42 13.60 23.21
N MET A 52 -9.28 13.09 24.09
CA MET A 52 -10.69 13.47 24.15
C MET A 52 -10.96 14.19 25.48
N ALA A 53 -12.15 14.79 25.61
CA ALA A 53 -12.58 15.47 26.82
C ALA A 53 -12.52 14.56 28.06
N ASN A 54 -12.72 13.25 27.87
CA ASN A 54 -12.73 12.25 28.94
C ASN A 54 -11.36 11.61 29.21
N GLY A 55 -10.31 12.07 28.51
CA GLY A 55 -8.99 11.51 28.65
C GLY A 55 -8.44 10.97 27.33
N LYS A 56 -7.44 10.11 27.43
CA LYS A 56 -6.73 9.54 26.28
C LYS A 56 -7.33 8.20 25.90
N GLU A 57 -7.67 8.03 24.62
CA GLU A 57 -8.11 6.77 24.05
C GLU A 57 -7.22 6.42 22.86
N PHE A 58 -7.15 5.11 22.51
CA PHE A 58 -6.43 4.65 21.33
C PHE A 58 -7.41 4.34 20.21
N ALA A 59 -7.08 4.83 19.00
CA ALA A 59 -7.86 4.57 17.80
C ALA A 59 -7.00 3.85 16.75
N PRO A 60 -7.52 2.85 16.04
CA PRO A 60 -6.78 2.19 14.96
C PRO A 60 -6.70 3.11 13.74
N VAL A 61 -5.50 3.25 13.19
CA VAL A 61 -5.24 4.01 11.96
C VAL A 61 -4.49 3.11 11.00
N GLU A 62 -5.00 3.00 9.78
CA GLU A 62 -4.30 2.30 8.71
C GLU A 62 -3.44 3.29 7.93
N ILE A 63 -2.16 2.98 7.81
CA ILE A 63 -1.21 3.75 7.02
C ILE A 63 -0.78 2.90 5.84
N GLN A 64 -0.98 3.41 4.63
CA GLN A 64 -0.52 2.79 3.39
C GLN A 64 0.70 3.55 2.89
N ILE A 65 1.79 2.83 2.66
CA ILE A 65 3.05 3.41 2.18
C ILE A 65 3.41 2.71 0.87
N ARG A 66 3.68 3.51 -0.16
CA ARG A 66 4.05 3.00 -1.48
C ARG A 66 5.01 3.96 -2.18
N THR A 67 5.72 3.46 -3.19
CA THR A 67 6.52 4.31 -4.04
C THR A 67 5.64 5.04 -5.06
N ILE A 68 6.16 6.10 -5.68
CA ILE A 68 5.44 6.82 -6.75
C ILE A 68 5.07 5.86 -7.88
N ALA A 69 5.99 4.98 -8.26
CA ALA A 69 5.75 4.00 -9.31
C ALA A 69 4.63 3.02 -8.95
N MET A 70 4.59 2.55 -7.71
CA MET A 70 3.52 1.67 -7.22
C MET A 70 2.16 2.38 -7.22
N ASP A 71 2.13 3.64 -6.81
CA ASP A 71 0.92 4.45 -6.81
C ASP A 71 0.40 4.68 -8.25
N PHE A 72 1.29 4.98 -9.16
CA PHE A 72 0.97 5.15 -10.58
C PHE A 72 0.40 3.84 -11.17
N TRP A 73 1.04 2.70 -10.87
CA TRP A 73 0.57 1.40 -11.31
C TRP A 73 -0.85 1.11 -10.79
N ALA A 74 -1.09 1.36 -9.49
CA ALA A 74 -2.40 1.11 -8.88
C ALA A 74 -3.49 1.96 -9.52
N SER A 75 -3.19 3.22 -9.85
CA SER A 75 -4.12 4.12 -10.52
C SER A 75 -4.45 3.65 -11.95
N LEU A 76 -3.46 3.19 -12.69
CA LEU A 76 -3.65 2.65 -14.03
C LEU A 76 -4.50 1.37 -14.00
N GLU A 77 -4.19 0.47 -13.09
CA GLU A 77 -4.93 -0.78 -12.93
C GLU A 77 -6.40 -0.52 -12.63
N HIS A 78 -6.68 0.41 -11.71
CA HIS A 78 -8.03 0.80 -11.37
C HIS A 78 -8.79 1.37 -12.59
N GLN A 79 -8.15 2.26 -13.35
CA GLN A 79 -8.75 2.84 -14.55
C GLN A 79 -9.05 1.79 -15.63
N LEU A 80 -8.14 0.85 -15.83
CA LEU A 80 -8.31 -0.22 -16.81
C LEU A 80 -9.46 -1.14 -16.42
N HIS A 81 -9.57 -1.51 -15.17
CA HIS A 81 -10.71 -2.30 -14.68
C HIS A 81 -12.03 -1.57 -14.89
N TYR A 82 -12.08 -0.29 -14.60
CA TYR A 82 -13.30 0.51 -14.72
C TYR A 82 -13.72 0.66 -16.19
N LYS A 83 -12.77 0.87 -17.11
CA LYS A 83 -13.06 1.08 -18.54
C LYS A 83 -13.30 -0.21 -19.30
N SER A 84 -12.87 -1.35 -18.79
CA SER A 84 -12.93 -2.64 -19.48
C SER A 84 -14.19 -3.44 -19.15
N ILE A 85 -15.17 -2.84 -18.53
CA ILE A 85 -16.48 -3.46 -18.29
C ILE A 85 -17.13 -3.73 -19.64
N GLY A 86 -17.01 -4.94 -20.17
CA GLY A 86 -17.58 -5.35 -21.45
C GLY A 86 -16.60 -5.96 -22.44
N ASN A 87 -15.30 -5.95 -22.17
CA ASN A 87 -14.30 -6.62 -23.01
C ASN A 87 -13.29 -7.36 -22.14
N GLN A 88 -13.66 -8.55 -21.71
CA GLN A 88 -12.90 -9.35 -20.76
C GLN A 88 -11.53 -9.80 -21.31
N ASP A 89 -11.44 -10.09 -22.61
CA ASP A 89 -10.20 -10.59 -23.21
C ASP A 89 -9.10 -9.52 -23.19
N VAL A 90 -9.45 -8.27 -23.55
CA VAL A 90 -8.52 -7.15 -23.51
C VAL A 90 -8.13 -6.83 -22.06
N ALA A 91 -9.09 -6.88 -21.13
CA ALA A 91 -8.83 -6.63 -19.73
C ALA A 91 -7.85 -7.65 -19.14
N ALA A 92 -8.00 -8.95 -19.46
CA ALA A 92 -7.09 -10.00 -18.99
C ALA A 92 -5.67 -9.78 -19.51
N SER A 93 -5.50 -9.47 -20.79
CA SER A 93 -4.19 -9.20 -21.39
C SER A 93 -3.51 -7.99 -20.75
N LEU A 94 -4.25 -6.90 -20.54
CA LEU A 94 -3.73 -5.69 -19.90
C LEU A 94 -3.38 -5.93 -18.45
N THR A 95 -4.15 -6.75 -17.75
CA THR A 95 -3.85 -7.11 -16.36
C THR A 95 -2.53 -7.87 -16.25
N ASP A 96 -2.25 -8.80 -17.17
CA ASP A 96 -0.98 -9.52 -17.20
C ASP A 96 0.19 -8.58 -17.48
N GLU A 97 0.06 -7.65 -18.42
CA GLU A 97 1.08 -6.65 -18.70
C GLU A 97 1.35 -5.75 -17.48
N LEU A 98 0.29 -5.31 -16.79
CA LEU A 98 0.43 -4.51 -15.58
C LEU A 98 1.13 -5.29 -14.47
N LYS A 99 0.85 -6.58 -14.35
CA LYS A 99 1.53 -7.44 -13.36
C LYS A 99 3.03 -7.52 -13.63
N GLN A 100 3.42 -7.67 -14.91
CA GLN A 100 4.83 -7.65 -15.30
C GLN A 100 5.48 -6.31 -15.01
N CYS A 101 4.79 -5.20 -15.27
CA CYS A 101 5.27 -3.86 -14.94
C CYS A 101 5.46 -3.70 -13.44
N ALA A 102 4.54 -4.21 -12.63
CA ALA A 102 4.65 -4.16 -11.18
C ALA A 102 5.88 -4.91 -10.66
N GLU A 103 6.18 -6.07 -11.24
CA GLU A 103 7.38 -6.84 -10.91
C GLU A 103 8.66 -6.08 -11.26
N THR A 104 8.71 -5.43 -12.40
CA THR A 104 9.84 -4.60 -12.83
C THR A 104 10.03 -3.39 -11.91
N ILE A 105 8.95 -2.70 -11.55
CA ILE A 105 8.98 -1.52 -10.68
C ILE A 105 9.50 -1.84 -9.28
N ALA A 106 9.24 -3.05 -8.80
CA ALA A 106 9.64 -3.45 -7.45
C ALA A 106 11.11 -3.91 -7.36
N GLU A 107 11.76 -4.13 -8.50
CA GLU A 107 13.19 -4.41 -8.53
C GLU A 107 14.01 -3.11 -8.23
#